data_98692a1380dbd360c0a35f6535d839a4
#
_entry.id   98692a1380dbd360c0a35f6535d839a4
#
_cell.length_a   1.000
_cell.length_b   1.000
_cell.length_c   1.000
_cell.angle_alpha   90.00
_cell.angle_beta   90.00
_cell.angle_gamma   90.00
#
_symmetry.space_group_name_H-M   'P 1'
#
loop_
_entity.id
_entity.type
_entity.pdbx_description
1 polymer ?
#
loop_
_entity_poly.entity_id
_entity_poly.type
_entity_poly.pdbx_seq_one_letter_code
_entity_poly.pdbx_strand_id
1 'polypeptide(L)'
;VRIAVAGGGAAGFFGAISAATHDSSAEIVLFEATHKPLHKVRISGGGRCNVTHHCFDPVELAKGYPRGYQELLGPFHRFQPKDTIAWFEKQGVRLKTEEDGRIFPVTDQSSTVVDCLLNAAKALRVQVRLGARVKSIQAAVPAEDAPQFEIELQDGMRQPFDRVLLATGSSPHGHRLAQALGHTIVPCVPSLFTFKVSDSRLEGLAGISFEKVKLTLTDKNKNRLEQTGDLLITHWGLSGPAVLKLSAWGARMLQQCGYQAELAVNLLPDFSAEKLYQDLLTYKEQNGKKRVHKEPVFPVPGRYWSRIAQYVGIAQEAIWANITNDAMNALVLELTRGRFAVSGKGIFKEEFVTCGGVSLKEVDFKTMQSKISPGLYFAGEILDIDGITGGFNFQSAWTTGWIAGESMASRE
;
A
#
# COMPACT_ATOMS: atom_id res chain seq x y z
N VAL A 1 -30.69 -11.87 -13.00
CA VAL A 1 -30.09 -11.45 -11.71
C VAL A 1 -29.80 -9.96 -11.76
N ARG A 2 -30.20 -9.24 -10.73
CA ARG A 2 -29.95 -7.80 -10.56
C ARG A 2 -28.89 -7.55 -9.51
N ILE A 3 -27.74 -6.97 -9.92
CA ILE A 3 -26.55 -6.83 -9.09
C ILE A 3 -26.28 -5.35 -8.83
N ALA A 4 -26.12 -4.98 -7.56
CA ALA A 4 -25.63 -3.67 -7.17
C ALA A 4 -24.15 -3.72 -6.79
N VAL A 5 -23.38 -2.74 -7.24
CA VAL A 5 -22.01 -2.52 -6.83
C VAL A 5 -21.90 -1.17 -6.16
N ALA A 6 -21.61 -1.12 -4.87
CA ALA A 6 -21.41 0.10 -4.12
C ALA A 6 -19.93 0.46 -4.03
N GLY A 7 -19.53 1.50 -4.77
CA GLY A 7 -18.17 2.02 -4.85
C GLY A 7 -17.56 1.92 -6.25
N GLY A 8 -17.27 3.05 -6.86
CA GLY A 8 -16.69 3.20 -8.21
C GLY A 8 -15.16 3.26 -8.20
N GLY A 9 -14.52 2.46 -7.35
CA GLY A 9 -13.07 2.26 -7.30
C GLY A 9 -12.60 1.07 -8.16
N ALA A 10 -11.33 0.71 -8.01
CA ALA A 10 -10.70 -0.40 -8.73
C ALA A 10 -11.47 -1.72 -8.58
N ALA A 11 -11.74 -2.14 -7.34
CA ALA A 11 -12.44 -3.39 -7.04
C ALA A 11 -13.89 -3.37 -7.56
N GLY A 12 -14.60 -2.24 -7.43
CA GLY A 12 -15.99 -2.13 -7.87
C GLY A 12 -16.13 -2.21 -9.38
N PHE A 13 -15.31 -1.48 -10.14
CA PHE A 13 -15.31 -1.59 -11.61
C PHE A 13 -14.93 -2.99 -12.07
N PHE A 14 -13.89 -3.57 -11.47
CA PHE A 14 -13.44 -4.91 -11.88
C PHE A 14 -14.47 -5.99 -11.54
N GLY A 15 -15.15 -5.87 -10.37
CA GLY A 15 -16.25 -6.77 -10.00
C GLY A 15 -17.47 -6.63 -10.90
N ALA A 16 -17.86 -5.40 -11.24
CA ALA A 16 -18.96 -5.16 -12.19
C ALA A 16 -18.66 -5.71 -13.59
N ILE A 17 -17.43 -5.47 -14.09
CA ILE A 17 -16.97 -5.99 -15.39
C ILE A 17 -16.93 -7.52 -15.38
N SER A 18 -16.40 -8.13 -14.32
CA SER A 18 -16.36 -9.58 -14.18
C SER A 18 -17.75 -10.18 -14.17
N ALA A 19 -18.69 -9.63 -13.40
CA ALA A 19 -20.07 -10.10 -13.36
C ALA A 19 -20.74 -10.04 -14.76
N ALA A 20 -20.60 -8.89 -15.44
CA ALA A 20 -21.16 -8.74 -16.80
C ALA A 20 -20.48 -9.64 -17.84
N THR A 21 -19.24 -10.04 -17.63
CA THR A 21 -18.51 -10.96 -18.51
C THR A 21 -19.01 -12.39 -18.33
N HIS A 22 -19.34 -12.80 -17.10
CA HIS A 22 -19.78 -14.17 -16.80
C HIS A 22 -21.30 -14.39 -16.99
N ASP A 23 -22.12 -13.33 -16.81
CA ASP A 23 -23.54 -13.36 -17.16
C ASP A 23 -23.95 -12.07 -17.90
N SER A 24 -24.02 -12.17 -19.22
CA SER A 24 -24.42 -11.05 -20.08
C SER A 24 -25.91 -10.67 -19.94
N SER A 25 -26.71 -11.48 -19.26
CA SER A 25 -28.12 -11.22 -18.97
C SER A 25 -28.33 -10.49 -17.65
N ALA A 26 -27.31 -10.42 -16.79
CA ALA A 26 -27.40 -9.72 -15.50
C ALA A 26 -27.55 -8.20 -15.66
N GLU A 27 -28.47 -7.61 -14.94
CA GLU A 27 -28.56 -6.14 -14.80
C GLU A 27 -27.60 -5.67 -13.71
N ILE A 28 -26.56 -4.91 -14.09
CA ILE A 28 -25.52 -4.48 -13.15
C ILE A 28 -25.54 -2.97 -13.02
N VAL A 29 -25.73 -2.48 -11.78
CA VAL A 29 -25.74 -1.05 -11.45
C VAL A 29 -24.58 -0.76 -10.49
N LEU A 30 -23.65 0.07 -10.92
CA LEU A 30 -22.53 0.55 -10.10
C LEU A 30 -22.83 1.95 -9.60
N PHE A 31 -22.86 2.11 -8.27
CA PHE A 31 -23.10 3.36 -7.58
C PHE A 31 -21.77 3.97 -7.10
N GLU A 32 -21.46 5.18 -7.56
CA GLU A 32 -20.30 5.95 -7.11
C GLU A 32 -20.78 7.24 -6.43
N ALA A 33 -20.29 7.48 -5.21
CA ALA A 33 -20.73 8.60 -4.38
C ALA A 33 -20.31 9.97 -4.94
N THR A 34 -19.27 10.01 -5.77
CA THR A 34 -18.69 11.23 -6.34
C THR A 34 -18.96 11.32 -7.85
N HIS A 35 -18.64 12.47 -8.45
CA HIS A 35 -18.69 12.62 -9.92
C HIS A 35 -17.38 12.17 -10.59
N LYS A 36 -16.36 11.72 -9.82
CA LYS A 36 -15.05 11.30 -10.33
C LYS A 36 -14.76 9.86 -9.91
N PRO A 37 -15.18 8.85 -10.70
CA PRO A 37 -14.88 7.45 -10.42
C PRO A 37 -13.39 7.17 -10.55
N LEU A 38 -12.93 6.06 -9.98
CA LEU A 38 -11.54 5.58 -10.08
C LEU A 38 -10.51 6.59 -9.54
N HIS A 39 -10.89 7.40 -8.54
CA HIS A 39 -10.03 8.48 -8.05
C HIS A 39 -8.65 7.97 -7.58
N LYS A 40 -8.61 6.91 -6.74
CA LYS A 40 -7.34 6.32 -6.28
C LYS A 40 -6.50 5.75 -7.45
N VAL A 41 -7.12 5.23 -8.50
CA VAL A 41 -6.42 4.79 -9.72
C VAL A 41 -5.74 5.97 -10.41
N ARG A 42 -6.44 7.12 -10.52
CA ARG A 42 -5.91 8.33 -11.16
C ARG A 42 -4.67 8.89 -10.47
N ILE A 43 -4.66 8.95 -9.13
CA ILE A 43 -3.58 9.58 -8.36
C ILE A 43 -2.43 8.64 -8.05
N SER A 44 -2.63 7.33 -8.14
CA SER A 44 -1.65 6.33 -7.76
C SER A 44 -0.39 6.35 -8.62
N GLY A 45 0.73 5.91 -8.03
CA GLY A 45 2.01 5.84 -8.73
C GLY A 45 2.48 7.18 -9.30
N GLY A 46 2.15 8.30 -8.64
CA GLY A 46 2.46 9.65 -9.11
C GLY A 46 1.69 10.05 -10.38
N GLY A 47 0.44 9.56 -10.54
CA GLY A 47 -0.40 9.81 -11.72
C GLY A 47 -0.16 8.85 -12.88
N ARG A 48 0.69 7.82 -12.70
CA ARG A 48 0.98 6.80 -13.72
C ARG A 48 0.13 5.54 -13.58
N CYS A 49 -0.42 5.25 -12.42
CA CYS A 49 -1.09 4.02 -11.99
C CYS A 49 -0.14 2.80 -11.98
N ASN A 50 0.33 2.42 -10.80
CA ASN A 50 1.03 1.15 -10.62
C ASN A 50 0.00 0.00 -10.62
N VAL A 51 -0.23 -0.61 -11.78
CA VAL A 51 -1.33 -1.55 -12.03
C VAL A 51 -1.21 -2.82 -11.18
N THR A 52 0.00 -3.37 -11.12
CA THR A 52 0.30 -4.61 -10.39
C THR A 52 1.81 -4.75 -10.19
N HIS A 53 2.26 -5.92 -9.72
CA HIS A 53 3.66 -6.25 -9.49
C HIS A 53 4.09 -7.49 -10.27
N HIS A 54 5.34 -7.54 -10.74
CA HIS A 54 5.93 -8.66 -11.46
C HIS A 54 6.29 -9.81 -10.50
N CYS A 55 5.28 -10.38 -9.86
CA CYS A 55 5.39 -11.52 -8.96
C CYS A 55 4.30 -12.53 -9.31
N PHE A 56 4.67 -13.64 -9.97
CA PHE A 56 3.74 -14.59 -10.56
C PHE A 56 3.59 -15.88 -9.75
N ASP A 57 4.32 -16.01 -8.67
CA ASP A 57 4.12 -17.05 -7.68
C ASP A 57 3.11 -16.57 -6.62
N PRO A 58 1.96 -17.21 -6.44
CA PRO A 58 0.94 -16.80 -5.47
C PRO A 58 1.44 -16.77 -4.01
N VAL A 59 2.37 -17.67 -3.65
CA VAL A 59 2.92 -17.72 -2.29
C VAL A 59 3.85 -16.53 -2.05
N GLU A 60 4.72 -16.23 -3.01
CA GLU A 60 5.61 -15.06 -2.91
C GLU A 60 4.82 -13.75 -2.98
N LEU A 61 3.81 -13.69 -3.86
CA LEU A 61 2.92 -12.53 -3.95
C LEU A 61 2.19 -12.26 -2.62
N ALA A 62 1.66 -13.30 -1.98
CA ALA A 62 0.95 -13.18 -0.72
C ALA A 62 1.84 -12.63 0.40
N LYS A 63 3.15 -12.90 0.42
CA LYS A 63 4.11 -12.34 1.38
C LYS A 63 4.19 -10.81 1.36
N GLY A 64 3.71 -10.17 0.31
CA GLY A 64 3.57 -8.71 0.22
C GLY A 64 2.40 -8.13 1.01
N TYR A 65 1.61 -8.94 1.70
CA TYR A 65 0.42 -8.49 2.43
C TYR A 65 0.58 -8.70 3.94
N PRO A 66 0.85 -7.64 4.70
CA PRO A 66 0.89 -7.69 6.17
C PRO A 66 -0.42 -8.19 6.79
N ARG A 67 -1.57 -7.95 6.15
CA ARG A 67 -2.91 -8.49 6.51
C ARG A 67 -3.56 -9.09 5.27
N GLY A 68 -4.21 -10.24 5.46
CA GLY A 68 -4.82 -10.99 4.35
C GLY A 68 -3.88 -11.97 3.64
N TYR A 69 -2.67 -12.19 4.14
CA TYR A 69 -1.69 -13.12 3.56
C TYR A 69 -2.28 -14.51 3.31
N GLN A 70 -2.91 -15.10 4.33
CA GLN A 70 -3.45 -16.46 4.25
C GLN A 70 -4.70 -16.52 3.39
N GLU A 71 -5.56 -15.53 3.53
CA GLU A 71 -6.84 -15.44 2.85
C GLU A 71 -6.68 -15.22 1.34
N LEU A 72 -5.70 -14.41 0.93
CA LEU A 72 -5.45 -14.11 -0.48
C LEU A 72 -4.72 -15.23 -1.24
N LEU A 73 -4.13 -16.20 -0.56
CA LEU A 73 -3.39 -17.28 -1.23
C LEU A 73 -4.25 -18.05 -2.23
N GLY A 74 -5.44 -18.49 -1.83
CA GLY A 74 -6.40 -19.15 -2.70
C GLY A 74 -6.86 -18.27 -3.88
N PRO A 75 -7.34 -17.05 -3.63
CA PRO A 75 -7.65 -16.07 -4.67
C PRO A 75 -6.54 -15.84 -5.69
N PHE A 76 -5.27 -15.72 -5.27
CA PHE A 76 -4.15 -15.54 -6.20
C PHE A 76 -3.85 -16.75 -7.09
N HIS A 77 -4.24 -17.95 -6.70
CA HIS A 77 -4.21 -19.10 -7.60
C HIS A 77 -5.27 -19.03 -8.72
N ARG A 78 -6.33 -18.22 -8.53
CA ARG A 78 -7.41 -18.05 -9.53
C ARG A 78 -7.21 -16.82 -10.41
N PHE A 79 -6.74 -15.72 -9.82
CA PHE A 79 -6.52 -14.46 -10.52
C PHE A 79 -5.31 -13.72 -9.92
N GLN A 80 -4.18 -13.70 -10.62
CA GLN A 80 -2.90 -13.18 -10.17
C GLN A 80 -2.36 -12.09 -11.11
N PRO A 81 -1.17 -11.50 -10.88
CA PRO A 81 -0.63 -10.44 -11.73
C PRO A 81 -0.55 -10.77 -13.21
N LYS A 82 -0.23 -12.02 -13.60
CA LYS A 82 -0.22 -12.40 -15.02
C LYS A 82 -1.62 -12.32 -15.65
N ASP A 83 -2.67 -12.64 -14.88
CA ASP A 83 -4.05 -12.57 -15.36
C ASP A 83 -4.50 -11.11 -15.46
N THR A 84 -4.08 -10.26 -14.51
CA THR A 84 -4.28 -8.81 -14.58
C THR A 84 -3.62 -8.21 -15.82
N ILE A 85 -2.36 -8.56 -16.10
CA ILE A 85 -1.64 -8.12 -17.29
C ILE A 85 -2.39 -8.55 -18.56
N ALA A 86 -2.70 -9.83 -18.67
CA ALA A 86 -3.40 -10.39 -19.82
C ALA A 86 -4.77 -9.72 -20.02
N TRP A 87 -5.50 -9.41 -18.94
CA TRP A 87 -6.77 -8.73 -19.02
C TRP A 87 -6.61 -7.30 -19.59
N PHE A 88 -5.67 -6.49 -19.08
CA PHE A 88 -5.43 -5.14 -19.58
C PHE A 88 -4.92 -5.14 -21.02
N GLU A 89 -4.03 -6.07 -21.38
CA GLU A 89 -3.53 -6.22 -22.75
C GLU A 89 -4.64 -6.61 -23.73
N LYS A 90 -5.55 -7.51 -23.35
CA LYS A 90 -6.74 -7.84 -24.12
C LYS A 90 -7.65 -6.64 -24.36
N GLN A 91 -7.68 -5.68 -23.43
CA GLN A 91 -8.40 -4.41 -23.59
C GLN A 91 -7.59 -3.35 -24.37
N GLY A 92 -6.41 -3.69 -24.91
CA GLY A 92 -5.56 -2.79 -25.69
C GLY A 92 -4.61 -1.90 -24.89
N VAL A 93 -4.49 -2.12 -23.57
CA VAL A 93 -3.54 -1.39 -22.72
C VAL A 93 -2.20 -2.14 -22.66
N ARG A 94 -1.17 -1.58 -23.28
CA ARG A 94 0.19 -2.11 -23.17
C ARG A 94 0.81 -1.73 -21.82
N LEU A 95 1.42 -2.70 -21.16
CA LEU A 95 2.07 -2.53 -19.86
C LEU A 95 3.59 -2.70 -19.99
N LYS A 96 4.34 -2.08 -19.07
CA LYS A 96 5.80 -2.22 -18.91
C LYS A 96 6.13 -2.55 -17.46
N THR A 97 7.18 -3.36 -17.26
CA THR A 97 7.73 -3.67 -15.95
C THR A 97 8.96 -2.79 -15.70
N GLU A 98 9.03 -2.13 -14.56
CA GLU A 98 10.23 -1.43 -14.08
C GLU A 98 11.17 -2.41 -13.36
N GLU A 99 12.44 -2.02 -13.15
CA GLU A 99 13.48 -2.86 -12.56
C GLU A 99 13.14 -3.40 -11.17
N ASP A 100 12.34 -2.65 -10.41
CA ASP A 100 11.87 -3.03 -9.08
C ASP A 100 10.58 -3.89 -9.09
N GLY A 101 10.15 -4.34 -10.25
CA GLY A 101 8.98 -5.20 -10.44
C GLY A 101 7.64 -4.47 -10.49
N ARG A 102 7.59 -3.16 -10.37
CA ARG A 102 6.36 -2.38 -10.55
C ARG A 102 5.90 -2.39 -12.02
N ILE A 103 4.60 -2.48 -12.24
CA ILE A 103 4.03 -2.53 -13.58
C ILE A 103 3.15 -1.32 -13.83
N PHE A 104 3.47 -0.60 -14.91
CA PHE A 104 2.80 0.63 -15.33
C PHE A 104 2.30 0.55 -16.78
N PRO A 105 1.30 1.35 -17.18
CA PRO A 105 1.01 1.52 -18.61
C PRO A 105 2.21 2.15 -19.32
N VAL A 106 2.49 1.72 -20.54
CA VAL A 106 3.59 2.24 -21.37
C VAL A 106 3.47 3.76 -21.58
N THR A 107 2.27 4.30 -21.52
CA THR A 107 1.97 5.73 -21.63
C THR A 107 2.42 6.56 -20.43
N ASP A 108 2.75 5.93 -19.30
CA ASP A 108 2.99 6.59 -18.00
C ASP A 108 1.86 7.52 -17.53
N GLN A 109 0.62 7.24 -17.97
CA GLN A 109 -0.57 8.02 -17.64
C GLN A 109 -1.65 7.12 -17.04
N SER A 110 -2.09 7.43 -15.83
CA SER A 110 -3.18 6.70 -15.15
C SER A 110 -4.52 6.78 -15.91
N SER A 111 -4.73 7.81 -16.74
CA SER A 111 -5.90 7.93 -17.60
C SER A 111 -6.05 6.72 -18.53
N THR A 112 -4.96 6.14 -19.01
CA THR A 112 -4.99 4.92 -19.84
C THR A 112 -5.71 3.75 -19.15
N VAL A 113 -5.42 3.54 -17.86
CA VAL A 113 -6.06 2.49 -17.06
C VAL A 113 -7.51 2.86 -16.72
N VAL A 114 -7.75 4.11 -16.37
CA VAL A 114 -9.10 4.63 -16.06
C VAL A 114 -10.02 4.51 -17.27
N ASP A 115 -9.59 4.99 -18.43
CA ASP A 115 -10.40 4.98 -19.66
C ASP A 115 -10.66 3.54 -20.12
N CYS A 116 -9.68 2.65 -19.96
CA CYS A 116 -9.85 1.22 -20.21
C CYS A 116 -11.00 0.63 -19.38
N LEU A 117 -11.02 0.86 -18.05
CA LEU A 117 -12.06 0.35 -17.16
C LEU A 117 -13.44 0.94 -17.47
N LEU A 118 -13.52 2.25 -17.75
CA LEU A 118 -14.77 2.91 -18.13
C LEU A 118 -15.32 2.36 -19.45
N ASN A 119 -14.46 2.19 -20.45
CA ASN A 119 -14.85 1.66 -21.75
C ASN A 119 -15.30 0.20 -21.68
N ALA A 120 -14.58 -0.64 -20.89
CA ALA A 120 -14.97 -2.03 -20.66
C ALA A 120 -16.33 -2.14 -19.98
N ALA A 121 -16.56 -1.36 -18.92
CA ALA A 121 -17.86 -1.31 -18.23
C ALA A 121 -18.99 -0.87 -19.18
N LYS A 122 -18.75 0.16 -20.00
CA LYS A 122 -19.71 0.65 -21.01
C LYS A 122 -20.01 -0.41 -22.09
N ALA A 123 -18.98 -1.06 -22.62
CA ALA A 123 -19.15 -2.12 -23.63
C ALA A 123 -19.99 -3.29 -23.14
N LEU A 124 -19.86 -3.63 -21.85
CA LEU A 124 -20.63 -4.66 -21.15
C LEU A 124 -21.97 -4.17 -20.59
N ARG A 125 -22.39 -2.94 -20.91
CA ARG A 125 -23.67 -2.33 -20.51
C ARG A 125 -23.83 -2.20 -18.98
N VAL A 126 -22.74 -2.11 -18.22
CA VAL A 126 -22.80 -1.79 -16.80
C VAL A 126 -23.33 -0.36 -16.62
N GLN A 127 -24.41 -0.20 -15.84
CA GLN A 127 -25.00 1.10 -15.54
C GLN A 127 -24.19 1.81 -14.45
N VAL A 128 -23.32 2.75 -14.82
CA VAL A 128 -22.52 3.54 -13.86
C VAL A 128 -23.30 4.80 -13.46
N ARG A 129 -23.65 4.92 -12.17
CA ARG A 129 -24.37 6.07 -11.59
C ARG A 129 -23.41 6.87 -10.72
N LEU A 130 -23.00 8.04 -11.22
CA LEU A 130 -22.14 8.98 -10.51
C LEU A 130 -22.96 9.93 -9.62
N GLY A 131 -22.37 10.43 -8.53
CA GLY A 131 -23.09 11.26 -7.54
C GLY A 131 -24.18 10.49 -6.77
N ALA A 132 -24.21 9.16 -6.91
CA ALA A 132 -25.23 8.28 -6.37
C ALA A 132 -24.71 7.54 -5.12
N ARG A 133 -24.67 8.23 -3.99
CA ARG A 133 -24.21 7.63 -2.73
C ARG A 133 -25.26 6.67 -2.18
N VAL A 134 -24.88 5.42 -1.97
CA VAL A 134 -25.67 4.44 -1.22
C VAL A 134 -25.76 4.91 0.23
N LYS A 135 -26.96 5.16 0.72
CA LYS A 135 -27.26 5.63 2.09
C LYS A 135 -27.39 4.45 3.05
N SER A 136 -28.16 3.45 2.66
CA SER A 136 -28.39 2.23 3.43
C SER A 136 -28.61 1.02 2.52
N ILE A 137 -28.35 -0.15 3.07
CA ILE A 137 -28.64 -1.45 2.47
C ILE A 137 -29.38 -2.25 3.53
N GLN A 138 -30.55 -2.77 3.18
CA GLN A 138 -31.36 -3.60 4.03
C GLN A 138 -31.53 -4.98 3.40
N ALA A 139 -31.26 -6.03 4.18
CA ALA A 139 -31.61 -7.37 3.76
C ALA A 139 -33.14 -7.52 3.79
N ALA A 140 -33.74 -7.98 2.71
CA ALA A 140 -35.15 -8.26 2.65
C ALA A 140 -35.49 -9.54 3.42
N VAL A 141 -36.73 -9.68 3.86
CA VAL A 141 -37.21 -10.94 4.42
C VAL A 141 -37.16 -11.99 3.29
N PRO A 142 -36.52 -13.14 3.51
CA PRO A 142 -36.45 -14.19 2.49
C PRO A 142 -37.83 -14.60 2.00
N ALA A 143 -38.07 -14.48 0.69
CA ALA A 143 -39.25 -14.98 0.01
C ALA A 143 -38.83 -15.54 -1.34
N GLU A 144 -39.54 -16.55 -1.81
CA GLU A 144 -39.27 -17.20 -3.09
C GLU A 144 -39.38 -16.16 -4.22
N ASP A 145 -38.39 -16.05 -5.09
CA ASP A 145 -38.31 -15.08 -6.20
C ASP A 145 -38.26 -13.58 -5.81
N ALA A 146 -38.07 -13.25 -4.52
CA ALA A 146 -37.95 -11.86 -4.10
C ALA A 146 -36.49 -11.38 -4.07
N PRO A 147 -36.25 -10.10 -4.38
CA PRO A 147 -34.91 -9.50 -4.21
C PRO A 147 -34.42 -9.63 -2.78
N GLN A 148 -33.11 -9.95 -2.60
CA GLN A 148 -32.52 -10.16 -1.27
C GLN A 148 -32.17 -8.86 -0.55
N PHE A 149 -32.04 -7.74 -1.28
CA PHE A 149 -31.63 -6.45 -0.73
C PHE A 149 -32.49 -5.31 -1.28
N GLU A 150 -32.75 -4.31 -0.43
CA GLU A 150 -33.20 -2.99 -0.81
C GLU A 150 -32.08 -1.97 -0.57
N ILE A 151 -31.69 -1.23 -1.60
CA ILE A 151 -30.71 -0.14 -1.51
C ILE A 151 -31.44 1.20 -1.54
N GLU A 152 -31.19 2.03 -0.52
CA GLU A 152 -31.62 3.43 -0.47
C GLU A 152 -30.43 4.35 -0.80
N LEU A 153 -30.63 5.24 -1.75
CA LEU A 153 -29.66 6.28 -2.11
C LEU A 153 -29.84 7.53 -1.26
N GLN A 154 -28.85 8.43 -1.29
CA GLN A 154 -28.87 9.68 -0.53
C GLN A 154 -30.04 10.61 -0.91
N ASP A 155 -30.53 10.54 -2.13
CA ASP A 155 -31.70 11.28 -2.64
C ASP A 155 -33.04 10.67 -2.26
N GLY A 156 -33.03 9.55 -1.52
CA GLY A 156 -34.22 8.82 -1.08
C GLY A 156 -34.74 7.77 -2.06
N MET A 157 -34.12 7.62 -3.23
CA MET A 157 -34.50 6.57 -4.18
C MET A 157 -34.20 5.19 -3.59
N ARG A 158 -35.19 4.27 -3.68
CA ARG A 158 -35.03 2.87 -3.25
C ARG A 158 -35.13 1.93 -4.42
N GLN A 159 -34.28 0.92 -4.42
CA GLN A 159 -34.21 -0.07 -5.51
C GLN A 159 -33.89 -1.46 -4.94
N PRO A 160 -34.59 -2.49 -5.44
CA PRO A 160 -34.32 -3.86 -5.06
C PRO A 160 -33.18 -4.47 -5.89
N PHE A 161 -32.41 -5.36 -5.26
CA PHE A 161 -31.32 -6.12 -5.87
C PHE A 161 -31.25 -7.53 -5.30
N ASP A 162 -30.83 -8.48 -6.14
CA ASP A 162 -30.64 -9.88 -5.73
C ASP A 162 -29.30 -10.05 -5.02
N ARG A 163 -28.26 -9.32 -5.47
CA ARG A 163 -26.88 -9.43 -4.97
C ARG A 163 -26.26 -8.04 -4.85
N VAL A 164 -25.40 -7.88 -3.83
CA VAL A 164 -24.70 -6.61 -3.56
C VAL A 164 -23.22 -6.84 -3.38
N LEU A 165 -22.39 -6.07 -4.10
CA LEU A 165 -20.96 -5.97 -3.86
C LEU A 165 -20.64 -4.66 -3.11
N LEU A 166 -20.06 -4.76 -1.92
CA LEU A 166 -19.44 -3.62 -1.23
C LEU A 166 -17.96 -3.52 -1.63
N ALA A 167 -17.62 -2.46 -2.38
CA ALA A 167 -16.27 -2.16 -2.88
C ALA A 167 -15.89 -0.69 -2.63
N THR A 168 -16.27 -0.17 -1.46
CA THR A 168 -16.16 1.25 -1.08
C THR A 168 -14.77 1.66 -0.63
N GLY A 169 -13.79 0.76 -0.69
CA GLY A 169 -12.46 0.99 -0.14
C GLY A 169 -12.51 1.23 1.37
N SER A 170 -11.53 1.93 1.91
CA SER A 170 -11.42 2.26 3.35
C SER A 170 -12.41 3.34 3.82
N SER A 171 -13.52 3.54 3.12
CA SER A 171 -14.52 4.54 3.48
C SER A 171 -15.20 4.21 4.82
N PRO A 172 -15.19 5.12 5.81
CA PRO A 172 -15.94 4.91 7.06
C PRO A 172 -17.46 4.70 6.82
N HIS A 173 -17.98 5.25 5.73
CA HIS A 173 -19.38 5.04 5.36
C HIS A 173 -19.62 3.61 4.87
N GLY A 174 -18.72 3.07 4.01
CA GLY A 174 -18.80 1.68 3.59
C GLY A 174 -18.70 0.69 4.75
N HIS A 175 -17.83 0.97 5.70
CA HIS A 175 -17.74 0.16 6.93
C HIS A 175 -19.03 0.18 7.75
N ARG A 176 -19.70 1.34 7.85
CA ARG A 176 -21.04 1.41 8.52
C ARG A 176 -22.11 0.61 7.78
N LEU A 177 -22.08 0.58 6.44
CA LEU A 177 -22.99 -0.27 5.66
C LEU A 177 -22.76 -1.76 5.98
N ALA A 178 -21.49 -2.19 6.03
CA ALA A 178 -21.16 -3.56 6.39
C ALA A 178 -21.57 -3.90 7.84
N GLN A 179 -21.35 -2.98 8.80
CA GLN A 179 -21.78 -3.15 10.19
C GLN A 179 -23.30 -3.28 10.32
N ALA A 180 -24.05 -2.49 9.57
CA ALA A 180 -25.52 -2.56 9.56
C ALA A 180 -26.05 -3.91 9.05
N LEU A 181 -25.24 -4.63 8.25
CA LEU A 181 -25.51 -5.98 7.77
C LEU A 181 -24.89 -7.09 8.66
N GLY A 182 -24.45 -6.72 9.88
CA GLY A 182 -23.97 -7.65 10.90
C GLY A 182 -22.47 -7.93 10.90
N HIS A 183 -21.67 -7.24 10.05
CA HIS A 183 -20.24 -7.49 9.97
C HIS A 183 -19.43 -6.75 11.02
N THR A 184 -18.40 -7.42 11.52
CA THR A 184 -17.39 -6.85 12.40
C THR A 184 -16.37 -6.03 11.61
N ILE A 185 -16.13 -4.79 12.04
CA ILE A 185 -15.07 -3.94 11.47
C ILE A 185 -13.87 -3.96 12.40
N VAL A 186 -12.76 -4.47 11.90
CA VAL A 186 -11.46 -4.36 12.55
C VAL A 186 -11.01 -2.89 12.48
N PRO A 187 -10.62 -2.26 13.61
CA PRO A 187 -10.30 -0.83 13.65
C PRO A 187 -9.29 -0.41 12.59
N CYS A 188 -9.62 0.65 11.86
CA CYS A 188 -8.79 1.17 10.79
C CYS A 188 -7.66 2.05 11.32
N VAL A 189 -6.45 1.81 10.86
CA VAL A 189 -5.26 2.60 11.16
C VAL A 189 -4.46 2.85 9.88
N PRO A 190 -3.68 3.95 9.80
CA PRO A 190 -2.82 4.22 8.65
C PRO A 190 -1.80 3.11 8.39
N SER A 191 -1.53 2.87 7.12
CA SER A 191 -0.50 1.98 6.58
C SER A 191 0.26 2.70 5.46
N LEU A 192 1.52 2.32 5.18
CA LEU A 192 2.35 2.93 4.13
C LEU A 192 2.59 4.44 4.32
N PHE A 193 3.06 4.86 5.48
CA PHE A 193 3.31 6.27 5.77
C PHE A 193 4.78 6.58 6.07
N THR A 194 5.16 7.83 5.83
CA THR A 194 6.46 8.43 6.17
C THR A 194 6.59 8.62 7.67
N PHE A 195 7.76 8.33 8.25
CA PHE A 195 8.06 8.60 9.66
C PHE A 195 8.42 10.07 9.87
N LYS A 196 7.73 10.71 10.82
CA LYS A 196 8.12 12.03 11.30
C LYS A 196 9.33 11.87 12.22
N VAL A 197 10.45 12.49 11.81
CA VAL A 197 11.72 12.49 12.55
C VAL A 197 12.27 13.91 12.56
N SER A 198 12.45 14.46 13.73
CA SER A 198 13.10 15.78 13.92
C SER A 198 14.48 15.55 14.50
N ASP A 199 15.51 15.68 13.66
CA ASP A 199 16.89 15.38 14.03
C ASP A 199 17.85 16.27 13.22
N SER A 200 18.84 16.84 13.88
CA SER A 200 19.82 17.76 13.27
C SER A 200 20.62 17.10 12.15
N ARG A 201 20.80 15.78 12.18
CA ARG A 201 21.47 15.02 11.11
C ARG A 201 20.73 15.05 9.78
N LEU A 202 19.43 15.35 9.78
CA LEU A 202 18.57 15.35 8.59
C LEU A 202 18.30 16.75 8.04
N GLU A 203 18.60 17.80 8.82
CA GLU A 203 18.29 19.19 8.46
C GLU A 203 18.98 19.63 7.17
N GLY A 204 18.21 20.17 6.23
CA GLY A 204 18.69 20.65 4.93
C GLY A 204 19.12 19.54 3.96
N LEU A 205 18.84 18.26 4.27
CA LEU A 205 19.22 17.10 3.46
C LEU A 205 18.05 16.45 2.72
N ALA A 206 16.88 17.07 2.71
CA ALA A 206 15.73 16.55 1.98
C ALA A 206 16.08 16.28 0.50
N GLY A 207 15.62 15.13 -0.02
CA GLY A 207 15.93 14.65 -1.36
C GLY A 207 17.14 13.70 -1.44
N ILE A 208 17.91 13.54 -0.36
CA ILE A 208 18.98 12.54 -0.31
C ILE A 208 18.38 11.15 -0.12
N SER A 209 18.81 10.21 -0.95
CA SER A 209 18.45 8.79 -0.89
C SER A 209 19.67 7.92 -0.59
N PHE A 210 19.37 6.76 -0.01
CA PHE A 210 20.35 5.69 0.24
C PHE A 210 19.76 4.39 -0.28
N GLU A 211 20.57 3.59 -0.95
CA GLU A 211 20.17 2.28 -1.45
C GLU A 211 20.43 1.20 -0.42
N LYS A 212 19.55 0.18 -0.40
CA LYS A 212 19.72 -1.07 0.38
C LYS A 212 20.04 -0.89 1.87
N VAL A 213 19.53 0.15 2.52
CA VAL A 213 19.73 0.29 3.97
C VAL A 213 18.95 -0.76 4.74
N LYS A 214 19.45 -1.16 5.92
CA LYS A 214 18.70 -1.98 6.87
C LYS A 214 18.13 -1.08 7.97
N LEU A 215 16.81 -1.13 8.13
CA LEU A 215 16.06 -0.40 9.15
C LEU A 215 15.58 -1.36 10.23
N THR A 216 15.71 -0.96 11.50
CA THR A 216 15.15 -1.67 12.65
C THR A 216 14.30 -0.70 13.45
N LEU A 217 12.98 -0.95 13.47
CA LEU A 217 12.02 -0.18 14.27
C LEU A 217 11.79 -0.90 15.60
N THR A 218 11.88 -0.18 16.70
CA THR A 218 11.67 -0.73 18.05
C THR A 218 10.68 0.14 18.80
N ASP A 219 9.59 -0.46 19.29
CA ASP A 219 8.62 0.24 20.13
C ASP A 219 9.05 0.26 21.63
N LYS A 220 8.27 0.95 22.47
CA LYS A 220 8.50 1.03 23.92
C LYS A 220 8.42 -0.33 24.64
N ASN A 221 7.75 -1.33 24.05
CA ASN A 221 7.61 -2.68 24.58
C ASN A 221 8.73 -3.62 24.07
N LYS A 222 9.72 -3.08 23.35
CA LYS A 222 10.84 -3.81 22.72
C LYS A 222 10.41 -4.74 21.59
N ASN A 223 9.20 -4.58 21.04
CA ASN A 223 8.84 -5.25 19.80
C ASN A 223 9.70 -4.67 18.66
N ARG A 224 10.23 -5.55 17.82
CA ARG A 224 11.15 -5.16 16.74
C ARG A 224 10.62 -5.60 15.38
N LEU A 225 10.76 -4.72 14.41
CA LEU A 225 10.51 -5.00 13.00
C LEU A 225 11.73 -4.55 12.19
N GLU A 226 12.09 -5.34 11.19
CA GLU A 226 13.22 -5.04 10.32
C GLU A 226 12.78 -5.01 8.86
N GLN A 227 13.34 -4.08 8.10
CA GLN A 227 13.16 -4.00 6.65
C GLN A 227 14.46 -3.56 5.99
N THR A 228 14.71 -4.10 4.79
CA THR A 228 15.82 -3.67 3.93
C THR A 228 15.25 -3.06 2.66
N GLY A 229 15.89 -2.02 2.16
CA GLY A 229 15.51 -1.31 0.94
C GLY A 229 15.96 0.14 0.95
N ASP A 230 15.48 0.93 0.01
CA ASP A 230 15.90 2.32 -0.14
C ASP A 230 15.25 3.22 0.92
N LEU A 231 16.05 4.17 1.39
CA LEU A 231 15.68 5.21 2.35
C LEU A 231 15.76 6.59 1.68
N LEU A 232 14.80 7.44 1.96
CA LEU A 232 14.74 8.82 1.48
C LEU A 232 14.61 9.79 2.65
N ILE A 233 15.48 10.79 2.72
CA ILE A 233 15.32 11.93 3.61
C ILE A 233 14.30 12.91 3.00
N THR A 234 13.30 13.30 3.79
CA THR A 234 12.27 14.27 3.41
C THR A 234 12.31 15.50 4.33
N HIS A 235 11.54 16.51 4.01
CA HIS A 235 11.39 17.70 4.87
C HIS A 235 10.79 17.39 6.26
N TRP A 236 10.12 16.24 6.40
CA TRP A 236 9.39 15.83 7.60
C TRP A 236 10.09 14.72 8.40
N GLY A 237 11.12 14.11 7.83
CA GLY A 237 11.81 12.97 8.40
C GLY A 237 12.23 11.95 7.35
N LEU A 238 11.87 10.68 7.55
CA LEU A 238 12.36 9.56 6.76
C LEU A 238 11.23 8.86 6.00
N SER A 239 11.45 8.57 4.72
CA SER A 239 10.55 7.88 3.80
C SER A 239 11.34 6.88 2.94
N GLY A 240 10.77 6.48 1.82
CA GLY A 240 11.34 5.51 0.89
C GLY A 240 10.75 4.11 1.09
N PRO A 241 11.00 3.19 0.16
CA PRO A 241 10.42 1.84 0.15
C PRO A 241 10.58 1.08 1.46
N ALA A 242 11.76 1.15 2.10
CA ALA A 242 12.01 0.46 3.37
C ALA A 242 11.16 1.01 4.51
N VAL A 243 11.02 2.34 4.62
CA VAL A 243 10.19 3.00 5.64
C VAL A 243 8.71 2.70 5.42
N LEU A 244 8.24 2.78 4.18
CA LEU A 244 6.85 2.49 3.84
C LEU A 244 6.48 1.03 4.15
N LYS A 245 7.34 0.07 3.79
CA LYS A 245 7.16 -1.35 4.15
C LYS A 245 7.14 -1.51 5.67
N LEU A 246 8.07 -0.88 6.38
CA LEU A 246 8.18 -0.97 7.83
C LEU A 246 6.93 -0.40 8.52
N SER A 247 6.38 0.73 8.03
CA SER A 247 5.14 1.31 8.53
C SER A 247 3.92 0.45 8.25
N ALA A 248 3.89 -0.29 7.13
CA ALA A 248 2.82 -1.23 6.81
C ALA A 248 2.83 -2.43 7.75
N TRP A 249 3.96 -3.10 7.91
CA TRP A 249 4.10 -4.22 8.85
C TRP A 249 3.85 -3.78 10.30
N GLY A 250 4.32 -2.59 10.68
CA GLY A 250 4.21 -2.01 12.01
C GLY A 250 2.95 -1.19 12.27
N ALA A 251 1.96 -1.15 11.36
CA ALA A 251 0.83 -0.23 11.44
C ALA A 251 0.11 -0.27 12.80
N ARG A 252 -0.24 -1.45 13.30
CA ARG A 252 -0.93 -1.62 14.60
C ARG A 252 0.01 -1.35 15.78
N MET A 253 1.27 -1.82 15.71
CA MET A 253 2.28 -1.57 16.73
C MET A 253 2.53 -0.07 16.90
N LEU A 254 2.68 0.66 15.79
CA LEU A 254 2.89 2.11 15.79
C LEU A 254 1.67 2.87 16.33
N GLN A 255 0.47 2.44 15.96
CA GLN A 255 -0.76 3.03 16.50
C GLN A 255 -0.86 2.85 18.01
N GLN A 256 -0.57 1.64 18.53
CA GLN A 256 -0.63 1.33 19.97
C GLN A 256 0.39 2.13 20.80
N CYS A 257 1.54 2.49 20.24
CA CYS A 257 2.54 3.32 20.91
C CYS A 257 2.41 4.83 20.59
N GLY A 258 1.28 5.26 19.98
CA GLY A 258 1.06 6.66 19.62
C GLY A 258 2.03 7.18 18.55
N TYR A 259 2.50 6.29 17.67
CA TYR A 259 3.51 6.56 16.63
C TYR A 259 4.85 7.05 17.19
N GLN A 260 5.20 6.63 18.40
CA GLN A 260 6.50 6.90 19.02
C GLN A 260 7.33 5.64 19.10
N ALA A 261 8.48 5.63 18.44
CA ALA A 261 9.36 4.46 18.35
C ALA A 261 10.82 4.90 18.12
N GLU A 262 11.76 4.00 18.35
CA GLU A 262 13.16 4.18 17.93
C GLU A 262 13.36 3.51 16.57
N LEU A 263 13.99 4.23 15.64
CA LEU A 263 14.43 3.70 14.35
C LEU A 263 15.95 3.66 14.32
N ALA A 264 16.53 2.47 14.28
CA ALA A 264 17.96 2.28 13.99
C ALA A 264 18.16 2.10 12.48
N VAL A 265 19.09 2.86 11.92
CA VAL A 265 19.44 2.86 10.49
C VAL A 265 20.85 2.33 10.32
N ASN A 266 20.99 1.24 9.58
CA ASN A 266 22.27 0.75 9.08
C ASN A 266 22.36 1.10 7.58
N LEU A 267 23.23 2.05 7.25
CA LEU A 267 23.43 2.53 5.88
C LEU A 267 24.30 1.57 5.04
N LEU A 268 25.08 0.71 5.68
CA LEU A 268 26.05 -0.17 5.06
C LEU A 268 25.89 -1.61 5.58
N PRO A 269 24.72 -2.26 5.35
CA PRO A 269 24.40 -3.54 5.96
C PRO A 269 25.31 -4.70 5.52
N ASP A 270 25.98 -4.57 4.40
CA ASP A 270 26.89 -5.57 3.86
C ASP A 270 28.28 -5.55 4.53
N PHE A 271 28.53 -4.55 5.39
CA PHE A 271 29.80 -4.39 6.10
C PHE A 271 29.63 -4.56 7.61
N SER A 272 30.59 -5.24 8.24
CA SER A 272 30.67 -5.25 9.70
C SER A 272 31.24 -3.93 10.23
N ALA A 273 30.87 -3.53 11.45
CA ALA A 273 31.42 -2.34 12.09
C ALA A 273 32.94 -2.41 12.22
N GLU A 274 33.46 -3.60 12.49
CA GLU A 274 34.89 -3.87 12.57
C GLU A 274 35.61 -3.60 11.25
N LYS A 275 35.06 -4.09 10.13
CA LYS A 275 35.59 -3.86 8.79
C LYS A 275 35.60 -2.37 8.45
N LEU A 276 34.51 -1.66 8.70
CA LEU A 276 34.42 -0.22 8.47
C LEU A 276 35.46 0.55 9.30
N TYR A 277 35.68 0.17 10.54
CA TYR A 277 36.70 0.78 11.38
C TYR A 277 38.11 0.58 10.83
N GLN A 278 38.46 -0.63 10.40
CA GLN A 278 39.75 -0.94 9.78
C GLN A 278 39.96 -0.17 8.47
N ASP A 279 38.92 -0.04 7.66
CA ASP A 279 38.96 0.76 6.43
C ASP A 279 39.19 2.25 6.72
N LEU A 280 38.58 2.81 7.79
CA LEU A 280 38.85 4.17 8.25
C LEU A 280 40.30 4.36 8.73
N LEU A 281 40.89 3.39 9.44
CA LEU A 281 42.27 3.42 9.86
C LEU A 281 43.20 3.44 8.64
N THR A 282 43.00 2.53 7.69
CA THR A 282 43.76 2.45 6.46
C THR A 282 43.65 3.75 5.65
N TYR A 283 42.44 4.31 5.55
CA TYR A 283 42.24 5.56 4.84
C TYR A 283 42.96 6.74 5.54
N LYS A 284 42.92 6.80 6.86
CA LYS A 284 43.62 7.81 7.68
C LYS A 284 45.12 7.76 7.44
N GLU A 285 45.71 6.58 7.43
CA GLU A 285 47.17 6.40 7.16
C GLU A 285 47.56 6.92 5.79
N GLN A 286 46.77 6.60 4.77
CA GLN A 286 47.04 6.95 3.37
C GLN A 286 46.70 8.42 3.04
N ASN A 287 45.75 9.03 3.76
CA ASN A 287 45.16 10.33 3.41
C ASN A 287 45.24 11.34 4.55
N GLY A 288 46.21 11.25 5.44
CA GLY A 288 46.29 12.06 6.67
C GLY A 288 46.13 13.57 6.49
N LYS A 289 46.57 14.13 5.35
CA LYS A 289 46.46 15.57 5.03
C LYS A 289 45.12 16.00 4.46
N LYS A 290 44.25 15.06 4.06
CA LYS A 290 42.90 15.39 3.53
C LYS A 290 41.93 15.78 4.65
N ARG A 291 41.00 16.68 4.34
CA ARG A 291 39.91 17.04 5.25
C ARG A 291 38.88 15.94 5.31
N VAL A 292 38.38 15.62 6.51
CA VAL A 292 37.39 14.56 6.72
C VAL A 292 36.06 14.87 6.05
N HIS A 293 35.62 16.12 6.11
CA HIS A 293 34.32 16.54 5.57
C HIS A 293 34.26 16.61 4.04
N LYS A 294 35.41 16.56 3.34
CA LYS A 294 35.45 16.81 1.90
C LYS A 294 34.94 15.63 1.06
N GLU A 295 35.33 14.44 1.44
CA GLU A 295 35.00 13.21 0.68
C GLU A 295 34.59 12.08 1.64
N PRO A 296 33.47 11.39 1.36
CA PRO A 296 33.11 10.18 2.11
C PRO A 296 34.09 9.05 1.81
N VAL A 297 34.41 8.25 2.82
CA VAL A 297 35.22 7.02 2.66
C VAL A 297 34.37 5.86 2.13
N PHE A 298 33.08 5.91 2.40
CA PHE A 298 32.13 4.86 2.04
C PHE A 298 31.09 5.40 1.04
N PRO A 299 30.32 4.51 0.37
CA PRO A 299 29.31 4.91 -0.62
C PRO A 299 28.08 5.54 0.04
N VAL A 300 28.29 6.70 0.65
CA VAL A 300 27.22 7.54 1.22
C VAL A 300 27.27 8.95 0.61
N PRO A 301 26.16 9.65 0.45
CA PRO A 301 26.13 10.99 -0.11
C PRO A 301 27.03 11.97 0.67
N GLY A 302 27.89 12.73 -0.01
CA GLY A 302 28.89 13.61 0.61
C GLY A 302 28.28 14.65 1.57
N ARG A 303 27.07 15.18 1.26
CA ARG A 303 26.37 16.10 2.16
C ARG A 303 25.96 15.42 3.48
N TYR A 304 25.53 14.17 3.43
CA TYR A 304 25.21 13.40 4.62
C TYR A 304 26.47 13.03 5.39
N TRP A 305 27.53 12.58 4.71
CA TRP A 305 28.83 12.31 5.32
C TRP A 305 29.34 13.50 6.13
N SER A 306 29.38 14.69 5.54
CA SER A 306 29.79 15.91 6.22
C SER A 306 28.91 16.22 7.46
N ARG A 307 27.60 15.96 7.36
CA ARG A 307 26.67 16.17 8.47
C ARG A 307 26.91 15.21 9.63
N ILE A 308 27.13 13.91 9.38
CA ILE A 308 27.43 12.95 10.46
C ILE A 308 28.83 13.20 11.06
N ALA A 309 29.82 13.59 10.26
CA ALA A 309 31.13 13.97 10.77
C ALA A 309 31.01 15.17 11.76
N GLN A 310 30.24 16.19 11.42
CA GLN A 310 29.92 17.30 12.30
C GLN A 310 29.17 16.84 13.56
N TYR A 311 28.19 15.97 13.39
CA TYR A 311 27.36 15.45 14.49
C TYR A 311 28.18 14.71 15.55
N VAL A 312 29.19 13.92 15.13
CA VAL A 312 30.10 13.22 16.05
C VAL A 312 31.25 14.09 16.56
N GLY A 313 31.17 15.41 16.33
CA GLY A 313 32.11 16.38 16.90
C GLY A 313 33.41 16.60 16.11
N ILE A 314 33.50 16.12 14.87
CA ILE A 314 34.66 16.39 14.01
C ILE A 314 34.58 17.83 13.48
N ALA A 315 35.59 18.65 13.77
CA ALA A 315 35.63 20.04 13.32
C ALA A 315 35.68 20.14 11.79
N GLN A 316 35.09 21.20 11.23
CA GLN A 316 34.95 21.38 9.76
C GLN A 316 36.29 21.35 9.02
N GLU A 317 37.36 21.87 9.63
CA GLU A 317 38.71 21.93 9.05
C GLU A 317 39.59 20.73 9.43
N ALA A 318 39.04 19.74 10.17
CA ALA A 318 39.82 18.61 10.64
C ALA A 318 40.38 17.77 9.49
N ILE A 319 41.63 17.39 9.61
CA ILE A 319 42.30 16.46 8.69
C ILE A 319 42.37 15.06 9.29
N TRP A 320 42.43 14.05 8.45
CA TRP A 320 42.42 12.65 8.89
C TRP A 320 43.53 12.32 9.90
N ALA A 321 44.73 12.89 9.78
CA ALA A 321 45.83 12.65 10.71
C ALA A 321 45.46 12.94 12.17
N ASN A 322 44.56 13.91 12.41
CA ASN A 322 44.20 14.39 13.73
C ASN A 322 42.93 13.74 14.30
N ILE A 323 42.25 12.84 13.57
CA ILE A 323 41.04 12.20 14.04
C ILE A 323 41.36 11.14 15.09
N THR A 324 40.65 11.20 16.22
CA THR A 324 40.78 10.24 17.32
C THR A 324 40.10 8.90 17.00
N ASN A 325 40.50 7.85 17.69
CA ASN A 325 39.86 6.54 17.60
C ASN A 325 38.39 6.61 18.04
N ASP A 326 38.07 7.43 19.03
CA ASP A 326 36.70 7.61 19.50
C ASP A 326 35.81 8.27 18.44
N ALA A 327 36.33 9.28 17.72
CA ALA A 327 35.61 9.92 16.61
C ALA A 327 35.37 8.95 15.44
N MET A 328 36.35 8.07 15.13
CA MET A 328 36.20 7.02 14.12
C MET A 328 35.15 5.99 14.54
N ASN A 329 35.18 5.54 15.80
CA ASN A 329 34.16 4.63 16.34
C ASN A 329 32.76 5.26 16.31
N ALA A 330 32.64 6.55 16.62
CA ALA A 330 31.38 7.28 16.55
C ALA A 330 30.85 7.37 15.11
N LEU A 331 31.71 7.63 14.11
CA LEU A 331 31.35 7.58 12.69
C LEU A 331 30.85 6.20 12.27
N VAL A 332 31.57 5.14 12.66
CA VAL A 332 31.16 3.76 12.37
C VAL A 332 29.79 3.45 12.99
N LEU A 333 29.57 3.88 14.23
CA LEU A 333 28.28 3.70 14.92
C LEU A 333 27.15 4.41 14.19
N GLU A 334 27.35 5.64 13.74
CA GLU A 334 26.35 6.40 12.97
C GLU A 334 26.04 5.71 11.62
N LEU A 335 27.05 5.16 10.95
CA LEU A 335 26.87 4.47 9.67
C LEU A 335 26.16 3.12 9.80
N THR A 336 26.39 2.41 10.93
CA THR A 336 25.88 1.03 11.12
C THR A 336 24.66 0.93 12.04
N ARG A 337 24.42 1.93 12.87
CA ARG A 337 23.35 1.94 13.88
C ARG A 337 22.92 3.35 14.27
N GLY A 338 22.87 4.28 13.32
CA GLY A 338 22.35 5.64 13.58
C GLY A 338 20.93 5.57 14.14
N ARG A 339 20.69 6.08 15.36
CA ARG A 339 19.39 6.02 16.03
C ARG A 339 18.62 7.31 15.84
N PHE A 340 17.36 7.18 15.47
CA PHE A 340 16.43 8.29 15.25
C PHE A 340 15.14 8.08 16.05
N ALA A 341 14.65 9.14 16.68
CA ALA A 341 13.36 9.12 17.36
C ALA A 341 12.24 9.37 16.34
N VAL A 342 11.41 8.35 16.11
CA VAL A 342 10.14 8.52 15.38
C VAL A 342 9.15 9.17 16.33
N SER A 343 8.63 10.35 15.97
CA SER A 343 7.72 11.16 16.79
C SER A 343 6.30 11.25 16.22
N GLY A 344 6.01 10.55 15.14
CA GLY A 344 4.72 10.58 14.48
C GLY A 344 4.76 10.06 13.04
N LYS A 345 3.63 10.20 12.37
CA LYS A 345 3.46 9.93 10.95
C LYS A 345 3.50 11.23 10.14
N GLY A 346 3.88 11.16 8.86
CA GLY A 346 3.84 12.29 7.94
C GLY A 346 2.44 12.91 7.84
N ILE A 347 2.38 14.24 7.59
CA ILE A 347 1.14 15.05 7.64
C ILE A 347 0.30 14.89 6.36
N PHE A 348 0.69 14.09 5.39
CA PHE A 348 -0.09 13.92 4.17
C PHE A 348 -1.48 13.40 4.52
N LYS A 349 -2.50 14.22 4.24
CA LYS A 349 -3.92 13.93 4.53
C LYS A 349 -4.48 12.75 3.73
N GLU A 350 -3.79 12.36 2.66
CA GLU A 350 -4.14 11.20 1.84
C GLU A 350 -3.30 10.02 2.30
N GLU A 351 -3.87 9.24 3.21
CA GLU A 351 -3.36 7.91 3.53
C GLU A 351 -3.50 7.06 2.28
N PHE A 352 -2.38 6.63 1.74
CA PHE A 352 -2.39 5.82 0.52
C PHE A 352 -3.11 4.49 0.74
N VAL A 353 -3.00 3.91 1.96
CA VAL A 353 -3.55 2.60 2.32
C VAL A 353 -3.98 2.59 3.79
N THR A 354 -5.05 1.86 4.08
CA THR A 354 -5.58 1.65 5.43
C THR A 354 -5.43 0.18 5.84
N CYS A 355 -4.89 -0.06 7.02
CA CYS A 355 -4.93 -1.33 7.73
C CYS A 355 -6.21 -1.38 8.55
N GLY A 356 -7.02 -2.43 8.42
CA GLY A 356 -8.33 -2.54 9.04
C GLY A 356 -9.45 -2.60 8.00
N GLY A 357 -10.64 -2.99 8.42
CA GLY A 357 -11.80 -3.18 7.56
C GLY A 357 -12.68 -4.33 8.00
N VAL A 358 -13.50 -4.87 7.12
CA VAL A 358 -14.36 -6.04 7.38
C VAL A 358 -13.50 -7.23 7.77
N SER A 359 -13.89 -7.90 8.85
CA SER A 359 -13.22 -9.10 9.38
C SER A 359 -13.15 -10.21 8.34
N LEU A 360 -11.94 -10.68 8.02
CA LEU A 360 -11.72 -11.70 6.98
C LEU A 360 -12.34 -13.05 7.33
N LYS A 361 -12.55 -13.33 8.62
CA LYS A 361 -13.20 -14.57 9.09
C LYS A 361 -14.66 -14.69 8.65
N GLU A 362 -15.29 -13.56 8.35
CA GLU A 362 -16.70 -13.44 7.99
C GLU A 362 -16.93 -13.45 6.46
N VAL A 363 -15.87 -13.65 5.68
CA VAL A 363 -15.92 -13.70 4.21
C VAL A 363 -15.41 -15.05 3.72
N ASP A 364 -16.10 -15.63 2.74
CA ASP A 364 -15.60 -16.80 2.02
C ASP A 364 -14.73 -16.36 0.85
N PHE A 365 -13.43 -16.57 0.96
CA PHE A 365 -12.46 -16.17 -0.07
C PHE A 365 -12.47 -17.02 -1.35
N LYS A 366 -13.30 -18.07 -1.40
CA LYS A 366 -13.55 -18.80 -2.64
C LYS A 366 -14.52 -18.03 -3.55
N THR A 367 -15.46 -17.29 -2.97
CA THR A 367 -16.54 -16.58 -3.66
C THR A 367 -16.55 -15.09 -3.41
N MET A 368 -15.83 -14.62 -2.38
CA MET A 368 -15.87 -13.27 -1.80
C MET A 368 -17.23 -12.94 -1.17
N GLN A 369 -18.09 -13.94 -0.94
CA GLN A 369 -19.40 -13.77 -0.32
C GLN A 369 -19.29 -13.66 1.20
N SER A 370 -20.17 -12.89 1.80
CA SER A 370 -20.41 -12.86 3.23
C SER A 370 -20.87 -14.24 3.75
N LYS A 371 -20.29 -14.68 4.86
CA LYS A 371 -20.78 -15.85 5.62
C LYS A 371 -21.96 -15.51 6.54
N ILE A 372 -22.27 -14.22 6.71
CA ILE A 372 -23.29 -13.71 7.62
C ILE A 372 -24.57 -13.35 6.85
N SER A 373 -24.42 -12.68 5.71
CA SER A 373 -25.51 -12.16 4.88
C SER A 373 -25.40 -12.75 3.47
N PRO A 374 -26.09 -13.85 3.14
CA PRO A 374 -26.08 -14.42 1.81
C PRO A 374 -26.42 -13.39 0.72
N GLY A 375 -25.80 -13.48 -0.45
CA GLY A 375 -25.97 -12.50 -1.53
C GLY A 375 -25.19 -11.18 -1.37
N LEU A 376 -24.54 -10.96 -0.22
CA LEU A 376 -23.62 -9.85 0.00
C LEU A 376 -22.18 -10.29 -0.28
N TYR A 377 -21.43 -9.46 -1.03
CA TYR A 377 -20.04 -9.71 -1.42
C TYR A 377 -19.14 -8.53 -1.03
N PHE A 378 -17.85 -8.79 -0.88
CA PHE A 378 -16.85 -7.77 -0.55
C PHE A 378 -15.66 -7.84 -1.50
N ALA A 379 -15.11 -6.69 -1.89
CA ALA A 379 -13.87 -6.64 -2.67
C ALA A 379 -13.02 -5.41 -2.39
N GLY A 380 -11.72 -5.58 -2.44
CA GLY A 380 -10.72 -4.51 -2.27
C GLY A 380 -10.55 -4.07 -0.82
N GLU A 381 -10.16 -2.83 -0.64
CA GLU A 381 -9.69 -2.23 0.62
C GLU A 381 -10.81 -2.02 1.68
N ILE A 382 -12.05 -2.43 1.42
CA ILE A 382 -13.08 -2.51 2.46
C ILE A 382 -12.81 -3.66 3.44
N LEU A 383 -12.08 -4.68 2.99
CA LEU A 383 -11.62 -5.82 3.78
C LEU A 383 -10.42 -5.42 4.64
N ASP A 384 -10.17 -6.12 5.76
CA ASP A 384 -8.92 -5.96 6.55
C ASP A 384 -7.73 -6.55 5.77
N ILE A 385 -7.48 -6.02 4.59
CA ILE A 385 -6.41 -6.40 3.68
C ILE A 385 -5.64 -5.15 3.29
N ASP A 386 -4.33 -5.15 3.51
CA ASP A 386 -3.42 -4.18 2.93
C ASP A 386 -2.10 -4.81 2.53
N GLY A 387 -1.61 -4.38 1.39
CA GLY A 387 -0.32 -4.78 0.83
C GLY A 387 0.74 -3.69 1.01
N ILE A 388 2.00 -4.08 0.83
CA ILE A 388 3.11 -3.14 0.73
C ILE A 388 3.00 -2.27 -0.53
N THR A 389 3.87 -1.26 -0.64
CA THR A 389 3.98 -0.47 -1.89
C THR A 389 4.45 -1.33 -3.05
N GLY A 390 4.05 -0.98 -4.28
CA GLY A 390 4.52 -1.67 -5.48
C GLY A 390 3.42 -2.35 -6.32
N GLY A 391 2.15 -1.94 -6.22
CA GLY A 391 1.04 -2.50 -7.01
C GLY A 391 0.21 -3.57 -6.29
N PHE A 392 0.64 -4.00 -5.10
CA PHE A 392 -0.02 -5.06 -4.33
C PHE A 392 -1.47 -4.71 -3.96
N ASN A 393 -1.74 -3.49 -3.51
CA ASN A 393 -3.10 -3.07 -3.13
C ASN A 393 -4.07 -3.06 -4.33
N PHE A 394 -3.59 -2.72 -5.52
CA PHE A 394 -4.40 -2.86 -6.73
C PHE A 394 -4.57 -4.31 -7.12
N GLN A 395 -3.53 -5.14 -7.00
CA GLN A 395 -3.68 -6.55 -7.30
C GLN A 395 -4.73 -7.23 -6.43
N SER A 396 -4.76 -6.98 -5.12
CA SER A 396 -5.83 -7.51 -4.26
C SER A 396 -7.22 -6.99 -4.66
N ALA A 397 -7.31 -5.73 -5.09
CA ALA A 397 -8.57 -5.15 -5.58
C ALA A 397 -9.05 -5.81 -6.88
N TRP A 398 -8.14 -6.05 -7.84
CA TRP A 398 -8.46 -6.76 -9.08
C TRP A 398 -8.89 -8.21 -8.80
N THR A 399 -8.09 -8.93 -8.01
CA THR A 399 -8.33 -10.34 -7.66
C THR A 399 -9.67 -10.54 -6.96
N THR A 400 -9.90 -9.79 -5.89
CA THR A 400 -11.14 -9.94 -5.09
C THR A 400 -12.36 -9.44 -5.86
N GLY A 401 -12.20 -8.37 -6.65
CA GLY A 401 -13.26 -7.87 -7.54
C GLY A 401 -13.63 -8.90 -8.61
N TRP A 402 -12.63 -9.49 -9.27
CA TRP A 402 -12.87 -10.51 -10.30
C TRP A 402 -13.64 -11.71 -9.75
N ILE A 403 -13.19 -12.27 -8.63
CA ILE A 403 -13.81 -13.45 -8.01
C ILE A 403 -15.22 -13.12 -7.51
N ALA A 404 -15.43 -11.96 -6.89
CA ALA A 404 -16.75 -11.53 -6.47
C ALA A 404 -17.71 -11.42 -7.66
N GLY A 405 -17.26 -10.81 -8.76
CA GLY A 405 -18.06 -10.67 -9.98
C GLY A 405 -18.44 -11.99 -10.60
N GLU A 406 -17.48 -12.90 -10.77
CA GLU A 406 -17.72 -14.25 -11.26
C GLU A 406 -18.74 -14.99 -10.39
N SER A 407 -18.59 -14.92 -9.06
CA SER A 407 -19.49 -15.59 -8.13
C SER A 407 -20.89 -14.99 -8.10
N MET A 408 -21.01 -13.66 -8.24
CA MET A 408 -22.31 -12.98 -8.36
C MET A 408 -23.04 -13.29 -9.67
N ALA A 409 -22.36 -13.67 -10.72
CA ALA A 409 -22.94 -14.03 -12.00
C ALA A 409 -23.35 -15.50 -12.07
N SER A 410 -22.77 -16.36 -11.21
CA SER A 410 -23.10 -17.79 -11.21
C SER A 410 -24.55 -18.02 -10.78
N ARG A 411 -25.27 -18.82 -11.54
CA ARG A 411 -26.58 -19.35 -11.13
C ARG A 411 -26.32 -20.50 -10.16
N GLU A 412 -26.88 -20.43 -8.97
CA GLU A 412 -26.92 -21.56 -8.04
C GLU A 412 -27.75 -22.71 -8.62
#